data_ed1190769c36d91b87a4168d02d094dc
#
_entry.id   ed1190769c36d91b87a4168d02d094dc
#
_cell.length_a   1.000
_cell.length_b   1.000
_cell.length_c   1.000
_cell.angle_alpha   90.00
_cell.angle_beta   90.00
_cell.angle_gamma   90.00
#
_symmetry.space_group_name_H-M   'P 1'
#
loop_
_entity.id
_entity.type
_entity.pdbx_description
1 polymer ?
#
loop_
_entity_poly.entity_id
_entity_poly.type
_entity_poly.pdbx_seq_one_letter_code
_entity_poly.pdbx_strand_id
1 'polypeptide(L)'
;WKEDIRECKILATLIMPADRMLAEITDIWMEQVQSQEMAEMLAFNLLQHVDYAPVIAYQWIASDKPFYEIAGFQLLARLFANGQEPNERGINEFLDQAAVALQGDNMGIKHAAANAVMRFCDFGEDFEKIARGALKGIFEI
;
A
#
# COMPACT_ATOMS: atom_id res chain seq x y z
N TRP A 1 20.72 2.89 3.78
CA TRP A 1 19.70 2.17 4.56
C TRP A 1 20.27 1.42 5.78
N LYS A 2 21.50 0.97 5.69
CA LYS A 2 22.15 0.24 6.79
C LYS A 2 22.29 1.05 8.09
N GLU A 3 22.35 2.38 7.97
CA GLU A 3 22.39 3.25 9.13
C GLU A 3 21.02 3.27 9.81
N ASP A 4 20.98 3.08 11.13
CA ASP A 4 19.75 3.06 11.90
C ASP A 4 19.31 4.47 12.31
N ILE A 5 19.36 5.39 11.36
CA ILE A 5 18.97 6.79 11.51
C ILE A 5 17.81 7.08 10.55
N ARG A 6 16.70 7.57 11.11
CA ARG A 6 15.46 7.84 10.36
C ARG A 6 15.72 8.65 9.09
N GLU A 7 16.45 9.75 9.19
CA GLU A 7 16.73 10.66 8.08
C GLU A 7 17.54 9.98 6.98
N CYS A 8 18.48 9.12 7.35
CA CYS A 8 19.27 8.35 6.38
C CYS A 8 18.41 7.32 5.66
N LYS A 9 17.47 6.69 6.35
CA LYS A 9 16.55 5.73 5.74
C LYS A 9 15.60 6.41 4.77
N ILE A 10 15.05 7.55 5.15
CA ILE A 10 14.18 8.33 4.27
C ILE A 10 14.96 8.80 3.05
N LEU A 11 16.18 9.31 3.22
CA LEU A 11 17.02 9.72 2.11
C LEU A 11 17.30 8.56 1.16
N ALA A 12 17.57 7.37 1.70
CA ALA A 12 17.78 6.19 0.87
C ALA A 12 16.58 5.89 -0.05
N THR A 13 15.36 6.10 0.43
CA THR A 13 14.15 5.90 -0.40
C THR A 13 14.05 6.88 -1.54
N LEU A 14 14.65 8.06 -1.41
CA LEU A 14 14.63 9.10 -2.44
C LEU A 14 15.72 8.91 -3.49
N ILE A 15 16.88 8.38 -3.11
CA ILE A 15 18.04 8.30 -4.01
C ILE A 15 18.26 6.92 -4.63
N MET A 16 17.66 5.86 -4.09
CA MET A 16 17.80 4.52 -4.63
C MET A 16 17.11 4.43 -6.01
N PRO A 17 17.84 4.07 -7.09
CA PRO A 17 17.19 3.89 -8.39
C PRO A 17 16.22 2.72 -8.36
N ALA A 18 14.98 2.93 -8.83
CA ALA A 18 13.95 1.90 -8.84
C ALA A 18 14.35 0.67 -9.66
N ASP A 19 15.04 0.88 -10.79
CA ASP A 19 15.49 -0.19 -11.66
C ASP A 19 16.61 -1.06 -11.07
N ARG A 20 17.22 -0.61 -9.96
CA ARG A 20 18.24 -1.35 -9.22
C ARG A 20 17.71 -1.96 -7.93
N MET A 21 16.46 -1.64 -7.57
CA MET A 21 15.83 -2.17 -6.37
C MET A 21 15.30 -3.58 -6.66
N LEU A 22 15.84 -4.56 -5.94
CA LEU A 22 15.44 -5.96 -6.08
C LEU A 22 14.44 -6.34 -4.98
N ALA A 23 13.59 -7.34 -5.25
CA ALA A 23 12.60 -7.79 -4.28
C ALA A 23 13.23 -8.21 -2.96
N GLU A 24 14.39 -8.88 -3.00
CA GLU A 24 15.11 -9.30 -1.80
C GLU A 24 15.59 -8.10 -0.97
N ILE A 25 16.02 -7.02 -1.62
CA ILE A 25 16.42 -5.79 -0.94
C ILE A 25 15.20 -5.11 -0.31
N THR A 26 14.07 -5.13 -1.01
CA THR A 26 12.81 -4.58 -0.50
C THR A 26 12.40 -5.28 0.80
N ASP A 27 12.50 -6.60 0.86
CA ASP A 27 12.18 -7.35 2.07
C ASP A 27 13.09 -6.97 3.23
N ILE A 28 14.39 -6.82 2.97
CA ILE A 28 15.36 -6.42 4.00
C ILE A 28 15.05 -5.02 4.52
N TRP A 29 14.78 -4.08 3.64
CA TRP A 29 14.46 -2.71 4.03
C TRP A 29 13.15 -2.65 4.82
N MET A 30 12.14 -3.40 4.39
CA MET A 30 10.83 -3.40 5.06
C MET A 30 10.92 -3.97 6.47
N GLU A 31 11.75 -4.99 6.69
CA GLU A 31 11.98 -5.53 8.03
C GLU A 31 12.58 -4.51 9.00
N GLN A 32 13.26 -3.51 8.48
CA GLN A 32 13.94 -2.47 9.27
C GLN A 32 13.10 -1.19 9.42
N VAL A 33 11.88 -1.18 8.89
CA VAL A 33 10.96 -0.06 9.05
C VAL A 33 10.50 0.01 10.51
N GLN A 34 10.64 1.20 11.11
CA GLN A 34 10.38 1.40 12.54
C GLN A 34 9.19 2.32 12.81
N SER A 35 8.55 2.86 11.78
CA SER A 35 7.42 3.77 11.94
C SER A 35 6.51 3.76 10.71
N GLN A 36 5.28 4.22 10.92
CA GLN A 36 4.33 4.43 9.83
C GLN A 36 4.89 5.37 8.78
N GLU A 37 5.54 6.46 9.21
CA GLU A 37 6.14 7.43 8.30
C GLU A 37 7.17 6.78 7.37
N MET A 38 8.05 5.93 7.90
CA MET A 38 9.03 5.22 7.08
C MET A 38 8.37 4.29 6.08
N ALA A 39 7.31 3.57 6.50
CA ALA A 39 6.54 2.69 5.61
C ALA A 39 5.94 3.47 4.45
N GLU A 40 5.34 4.61 4.74
CA GLU A 40 4.74 5.49 3.74
C GLU A 40 5.79 6.09 2.80
N MET A 41 6.91 6.56 3.34
CA MET A 41 8.00 7.13 2.54
C MET A 41 8.62 6.10 1.60
N LEU A 42 8.80 4.87 2.07
CA LEU A 42 9.32 3.78 1.23
C LEU A 42 8.36 3.50 0.06
N ALA A 43 7.06 3.41 0.34
CA ALA A 43 6.05 3.19 -0.69
C ALA A 43 6.00 4.35 -1.69
N PHE A 44 5.96 5.60 -1.20
CA PHE A 44 5.76 6.78 -2.04
C PHE A 44 7.00 7.17 -2.84
N ASN A 45 8.18 7.08 -2.23
CA ASN A 45 9.40 7.56 -2.86
C ASN A 45 10.05 6.54 -3.80
N LEU A 46 9.90 5.25 -3.51
CA LEU A 46 10.62 4.20 -4.22
C LEU A 46 9.72 3.10 -4.77
N LEU A 47 8.92 2.45 -3.92
CA LEU A 47 8.26 1.20 -4.30
C LEU A 47 7.19 1.37 -5.37
N GLN A 48 6.55 2.54 -5.47
CA GLN A 48 5.59 2.77 -6.55
C GLN A 48 6.23 2.74 -7.94
N HIS A 49 7.54 2.86 -8.02
CA HIS A 49 8.28 2.91 -9.28
C HIS A 49 8.94 1.57 -9.67
N VAL A 50 8.93 0.57 -8.79
CA VAL A 50 9.49 -0.74 -9.14
C VAL A 50 8.49 -1.55 -9.95
N ASP A 51 8.98 -2.41 -10.86
CA ASP A 51 8.12 -3.18 -11.76
C ASP A 51 7.35 -4.30 -11.07
N TYR A 52 7.82 -4.79 -9.92
CA TYR A 52 7.14 -5.80 -9.12
C TYR A 52 6.21 -5.21 -8.05
N ALA A 53 5.94 -3.89 -8.09
CA ALA A 53 5.12 -3.21 -7.09
C ALA A 53 3.75 -3.85 -6.86
N PRO A 54 2.96 -4.20 -7.89
CA PRO A 54 1.65 -4.82 -7.65
C PRO A 54 1.75 -6.13 -6.88
N VAL A 55 2.77 -6.95 -7.16
CA VAL A 55 2.93 -8.25 -6.50
C VAL A 55 3.15 -8.07 -4.99
N ILE A 56 4.09 -7.22 -4.60
CA ILE A 56 4.38 -7.01 -3.18
C ILE A 56 3.23 -6.29 -2.48
N ALA A 57 2.55 -5.38 -3.17
CA ALA A 57 1.41 -4.67 -2.58
C ALA A 57 0.31 -5.64 -2.15
N TYR A 58 -0.08 -6.57 -3.02
CA TYR A 58 -1.10 -7.55 -2.69
C TYR A 58 -0.65 -8.53 -1.61
N GLN A 59 0.62 -8.87 -1.56
CA GLN A 59 1.16 -9.70 -0.48
C GLN A 59 1.10 -8.97 0.86
N TRP A 60 1.43 -7.70 0.87
CA TRP A 60 1.54 -6.92 2.11
C TRP A 60 0.19 -6.52 2.71
N ILE A 61 -0.84 -6.28 1.89
CA ILE A 61 -2.18 -5.99 2.45
C ILE A 61 -2.78 -7.22 3.15
N ALA A 62 -2.31 -8.41 2.84
CA ALA A 62 -2.71 -9.65 3.48
C ALA A 62 -1.81 -10.02 4.67
N SER A 63 -0.78 -9.24 4.97
CA SER A 63 0.14 -9.48 6.06
C SER A 63 -0.50 -9.21 7.41
N ASP A 64 -0.01 -9.89 8.46
CA ASP A 64 -0.39 -9.62 9.85
C ASP A 64 0.52 -8.61 10.54
N LYS A 65 1.53 -8.08 9.80
CA LYS A 65 2.48 -7.08 10.31
C LYS A 65 1.99 -5.67 9.97
N PRO A 66 1.73 -4.80 10.97
CA PRO A 66 1.10 -3.49 10.72
C PRO A 66 1.81 -2.60 9.71
N PHE A 67 3.14 -2.52 9.75
CA PHE A 67 3.87 -1.66 8.82
C PHE A 67 3.83 -2.20 7.39
N TYR A 68 3.78 -3.53 7.21
CA TYR A 68 3.61 -4.14 5.89
C TYR A 68 2.22 -3.84 5.34
N GLU A 69 1.18 -3.94 6.16
CA GLU A 69 -0.18 -3.61 5.73
C GLU A 69 -0.29 -2.14 5.33
N ILE A 70 0.25 -1.23 6.15
CA ILE A 70 0.24 0.20 5.86
C ILE A 70 0.96 0.48 4.53
N ALA A 71 2.17 -0.06 4.36
CA ALA A 71 2.94 0.13 3.14
C ALA A 71 2.20 -0.46 1.94
N GLY A 72 1.59 -1.64 2.09
CA GLY A 72 0.84 -2.29 1.01
C GLY A 72 -0.36 -1.48 0.55
N PHE A 73 -1.19 -1.00 1.46
CA PHE A 73 -2.34 -0.16 1.10
C PHE A 73 -1.92 1.18 0.50
N GLN A 74 -0.90 1.83 1.06
CA GLN A 74 -0.41 3.09 0.50
C GLN A 74 0.23 2.89 -0.87
N LEU A 75 0.92 1.76 -1.07
CA LEU A 75 1.47 1.42 -2.37
C LEU A 75 0.36 1.21 -3.40
N LEU A 76 -0.71 0.47 -3.06
CA LEU A 76 -1.87 0.32 -3.94
C LEU A 76 -2.53 1.67 -4.25
N ALA A 77 -2.66 2.53 -3.24
CA ALA A 77 -3.21 3.87 -3.45
C ALA A 77 -2.42 4.63 -4.52
N ARG A 78 -1.09 4.55 -4.48
CA ARG A 78 -0.23 5.20 -5.48
C ARG A 78 -0.34 4.55 -6.85
N LEU A 79 -0.39 3.23 -6.92
CA LEU A 79 -0.57 2.52 -8.19
C LEU A 79 -1.92 2.88 -8.83
N PHE A 80 -2.98 2.95 -8.04
CA PHE A 80 -4.30 3.37 -8.52
C PHE A 80 -4.27 4.83 -9.00
N ALA A 81 -3.66 5.72 -8.22
CA ALA A 81 -3.52 7.13 -8.60
C ALA A 81 -2.70 7.30 -9.90
N ASN A 82 -1.77 6.39 -10.17
CA ASN A 82 -0.98 6.39 -11.38
C ASN A 82 -1.71 5.74 -12.58
N GLY A 83 -2.96 5.32 -12.40
CA GLY A 83 -3.76 4.75 -13.46
C GLY A 83 -3.61 3.25 -13.67
N GLN A 84 -2.99 2.53 -12.75
CA GLN A 84 -2.85 1.08 -12.85
C GLN A 84 -4.11 0.39 -12.33
N GLU A 85 -5.03 0.09 -13.23
CA GLU A 85 -6.28 -0.60 -12.89
C GLU A 85 -6.02 -2.05 -12.46
N PRO A 86 -6.63 -2.49 -11.33
CA PRO A 86 -6.58 -3.90 -10.95
C PRO A 86 -7.49 -4.74 -11.86
N ASN A 87 -7.13 -6.00 -12.07
CA ASN A 87 -8.01 -6.95 -12.71
C ASN A 87 -9.08 -7.44 -11.71
N GLU A 88 -10.03 -8.28 -12.18
CA GLU A 88 -11.12 -8.77 -11.34
C GLU A 88 -10.62 -9.46 -10.06
N ARG A 89 -9.60 -10.30 -10.17
CA ARG A 89 -9.01 -10.98 -9.01
C ARG A 89 -8.39 -9.97 -8.04
N GLY A 90 -7.68 -8.98 -8.55
CA GLY A 90 -7.08 -7.92 -7.73
C GLY A 90 -8.14 -7.09 -7.03
N ILE A 91 -9.24 -6.76 -7.71
CA ILE A 91 -10.37 -6.03 -7.12
C ILE A 91 -10.93 -6.79 -5.92
N ASN A 92 -11.21 -8.08 -6.10
CA ASN A 92 -11.78 -8.91 -5.03
C ASN A 92 -10.84 -9.03 -3.85
N GLU A 93 -9.56 -9.31 -4.11
CA GLU A 93 -8.56 -9.44 -3.06
C GLU A 93 -8.36 -8.12 -2.30
N PHE A 94 -8.27 -7.02 -3.02
CA PHE A 94 -8.12 -5.70 -2.43
C PHE A 94 -9.30 -5.34 -1.52
N LEU A 95 -10.53 -5.50 -2.01
CA LEU A 95 -11.72 -5.14 -1.24
C LEU A 95 -11.93 -6.04 -0.03
N ASP A 96 -11.61 -7.33 -0.15
CA ASP A 96 -11.66 -8.25 0.99
C ASP A 96 -10.71 -7.82 2.11
N GLN A 97 -9.48 -7.49 1.75
CA GLN A 97 -8.48 -7.04 2.73
C GLN A 97 -8.80 -5.64 3.28
N ALA A 98 -9.32 -4.75 2.44
CA ALA A 98 -9.75 -3.43 2.88
C ALA A 98 -10.90 -3.52 3.89
N ALA A 99 -11.85 -4.43 3.68
CA ALA A 99 -12.95 -4.66 4.61
C ALA A 99 -12.44 -5.11 5.98
N VAL A 100 -11.49 -6.02 6.01
CA VAL A 100 -10.86 -6.49 7.26
C VAL A 100 -10.11 -5.33 7.95
N ALA A 101 -9.31 -4.59 7.21
CA ALA A 101 -8.52 -3.48 7.75
C ALA A 101 -9.38 -2.37 8.34
N LEU A 102 -10.48 -2.03 7.65
CA LEU A 102 -11.39 -0.95 8.08
C LEU A 102 -12.21 -1.32 9.32
N GLN A 103 -12.35 -2.60 9.62
CA GLN A 103 -13.01 -3.09 10.84
C GLN A 103 -12.05 -3.28 12.01
N GLY A 104 -10.75 -3.19 11.78
CA GLY A 104 -9.74 -3.36 12.82
C GLY A 104 -9.55 -2.12 13.68
N ASP A 105 -8.66 -2.21 14.66
CA ASP A 105 -8.42 -1.17 15.65
C ASP A 105 -7.21 -0.27 15.33
N ASN A 106 -6.37 -0.67 14.39
CA ASN A 106 -5.16 0.09 14.06
C ASN A 106 -5.52 1.27 13.15
N MET A 107 -5.40 2.48 13.68
CA MET A 107 -5.76 3.70 12.95
C MET A 107 -4.87 3.96 11.74
N GLY A 108 -3.60 3.60 11.81
CA GLY A 108 -2.67 3.73 10.68
C GLY A 108 -3.06 2.85 9.50
N ILE A 109 -3.43 1.60 9.78
CA ILE A 109 -3.91 0.66 8.76
C ILE A 109 -5.25 1.12 8.20
N LYS A 110 -6.18 1.54 9.05
CA LYS A 110 -7.49 2.05 8.61
C LYS A 110 -7.34 3.26 7.69
N HIS A 111 -6.47 4.19 8.05
CA HIS A 111 -6.21 5.38 7.23
C HIS A 111 -5.62 5.00 5.87
N ALA A 112 -4.66 4.08 5.84
CA ALA A 112 -4.04 3.61 4.61
C ALA A 112 -5.05 2.90 3.71
N ALA A 113 -5.88 2.01 4.29
CA ALA A 113 -6.92 1.29 3.56
C ALA A 113 -7.97 2.27 2.99
N ALA A 114 -8.41 3.25 3.79
CA ALA A 114 -9.35 4.26 3.33
C ALA A 114 -8.81 5.08 2.16
N ASN A 115 -7.55 5.49 2.22
CA ASN A 115 -6.91 6.21 1.12
C ASN A 115 -6.88 5.35 -0.15
N ALA A 116 -6.53 4.07 -0.04
CA ALA A 116 -6.52 3.17 -1.17
C ALA A 116 -7.91 2.98 -1.78
N VAL A 117 -8.95 2.86 -0.94
CA VAL A 117 -10.35 2.74 -1.41
C VAL A 117 -10.77 4.00 -2.17
N MET A 118 -10.43 5.19 -1.67
CA MET A 118 -10.75 6.44 -2.35
C MET A 118 -10.07 6.54 -3.71
N ARG A 119 -8.80 6.12 -3.80
CA ARG A 119 -8.10 6.10 -5.09
C ARG A 119 -8.68 5.06 -6.05
N PHE A 120 -9.13 3.93 -5.52
CA PHE A 120 -9.83 2.91 -6.31
C PHE A 120 -11.12 3.47 -6.91
N CYS A 121 -11.89 4.22 -6.13
CA CYS A 121 -13.14 4.83 -6.61
C CYS A 121 -12.91 5.89 -7.69
N ASP A 122 -11.74 6.50 -7.74
CA ASP A 122 -11.40 7.51 -8.75
C ASP A 122 -11.31 6.92 -10.17
N PHE A 123 -11.25 5.60 -10.33
CA PHE A 123 -11.29 4.98 -11.67
C PHE A 123 -12.61 5.19 -12.40
N GLY A 124 -13.71 5.39 -11.68
CA GLY A 124 -15.01 5.65 -12.29
C GLY A 124 -16.18 5.14 -11.45
N GLU A 125 -17.40 5.42 -11.94
CA GLU A 125 -18.63 5.04 -11.25
C GLU A 125 -18.78 3.54 -11.03
N ASP A 126 -18.33 2.73 -11.98
CA ASP A 126 -18.42 1.26 -11.87
C ASP A 126 -17.57 0.76 -10.70
N PHE A 127 -16.35 1.29 -10.57
CA PHE A 127 -15.47 0.95 -9.45
C PHE A 127 -16.04 1.43 -8.12
N GLU A 128 -16.60 2.63 -8.10
CA GLU A 128 -17.25 3.19 -6.91
C GLU A 128 -18.42 2.30 -6.45
N LYS A 129 -19.25 1.84 -7.38
CA LYS A 129 -20.37 0.93 -7.07
C LYS A 129 -19.90 -0.39 -6.49
N ILE A 130 -18.84 -0.96 -7.05
CA ILE A 130 -18.25 -2.21 -6.56
C ILE A 130 -17.75 -2.01 -5.13
N ALA A 131 -17.04 -0.92 -4.88
CA ALA A 131 -16.52 -0.62 -3.55
C ALA A 131 -17.65 -0.38 -2.54
N ARG A 132 -18.68 0.36 -2.91
CA ARG A 132 -19.84 0.60 -2.04
C ARG A 132 -20.54 -0.70 -1.67
N GLY A 133 -20.71 -1.61 -2.63
CA GLY A 133 -21.32 -2.91 -2.37
C GLY A 133 -20.49 -3.77 -1.43
N ALA A 134 -19.19 -3.82 -1.64
CA ALA A 134 -18.28 -4.63 -0.83
C ALA A 134 -18.10 -4.09 0.59
N LEU A 135 -18.17 -2.78 0.77
CA LEU A 135 -17.89 -2.11 2.04
C LEU A 135 -19.15 -1.54 2.72
N LYS A 136 -20.31 -1.96 2.28
CA LYS A 136 -21.60 -1.53 2.84
C LYS A 136 -21.65 -1.85 4.34
N GLY A 137 -21.95 -0.84 5.16
CA GLY A 137 -21.98 -0.99 6.61
C GLY A 137 -20.61 -0.97 7.29
N ILE A 138 -19.53 -0.90 6.52
CA ILE A 138 -18.16 -0.88 7.03
C ILE A 138 -17.53 0.49 6.80
N PHE A 139 -17.67 1.03 5.62
CA PHE A 139 -17.05 2.29 5.21
C PHE A 139 -17.97 3.02 4.23
N GLU A 140 -18.21 4.29 4.51
CA GLU A 140 -19.03 5.14 3.63
C GLU A 140 -18.18 5.79 2.54
N ILE A 141 -18.65 5.65 1.32
CA ILE A 141 -17.99 6.22 0.14
C ILE A 141 -18.81 7.36 -0.43
#